data_88159fd388e58ba32a759f2ea75ed0d4
#
_entry.id   88159fd388e58ba32a759f2ea75ed0d4
#
_cell.length_a   1.000
_cell.length_b   1.000
_cell.length_c   1.000
_cell.angle_alpha   90.00
_cell.angle_beta   90.00
_cell.angle_gamma   90.00
#
_symmetry.space_group_name_H-M   'P 1'
#
loop_
_entity.id
_entity.type
_entity.pdbx_description
1 polymer ?
#
loop_
_entity_poly.entity_id
_entity_poly.type
_entity_poly.pdbx_seq_one_letter_code
_entity_poly.pdbx_strand_id
1 'polypeptide(L)'
;EDGLTHKLRNICQEYPDQQIMEYIAVYSLEELFHAKLLPIQYGSIPGRGQLAGKRKIERILRRKFTGRLDVVKCDIHKAYPSVTVECVMNLLKRDIGKNKVLIWYLGALMENYPGEHLCIGGYLPSWLFNYVMSYVLRYLLSLSQSRRGVQTKMVKAIVCYADDFTVYGYFSQLTKALKKATRWSKSTLGLDVKPAWQ
;
A
#
# COMPACT_ATOMS: atom_id res chain seq x y z
N GLU A 1 -18.16 13.65 7.79
CA GLU A 1 -18.34 14.03 6.39
C GLU A 1 -17.03 14.66 5.88
N ASP A 2 -16.55 14.21 4.72
CA ASP A 2 -15.37 14.81 4.08
C ASP A 2 -15.80 16.16 3.48
N GLY A 3 -15.22 17.25 4.00
CA GLY A 3 -15.63 18.61 3.65
C GLY A 3 -15.47 19.01 2.17
N LEU A 4 -14.71 18.26 1.38
CA LEU A 4 -14.50 18.52 -0.04
C LEU A 4 -15.36 17.63 -0.96
N THR A 5 -15.66 16.40 -0.55
CA THR A 5 -16.34 15.41 -1.42
C THR A 5 -17.72 15.01 -0.93
N HIS A 6 -18.15 15.51 0.24
CA HIS A 6 -19.40 15.13 0.93
C HIS A 6 -19.57 13.61 1.12
N LYS A 7 -18.48 12.84 1.09
CA LYS A 7 -18.53 11.41 1.32
C LYS A 7 -18.63 11.12 2.81
N LEU A 8 -19.62 10.35 3.19
CA LEU A 8 -19.71 9.79 4.55
C LEU A 8 -18.65 8.68 4.67
N ARG A 9 -17.80 8.79 5.69
CA ARG A 9 -16.81 7.78 6.04
C ARG A 9 -17.04 7.35 7.48
N ASN A 10 -17.13 6.06 7.72
CA ASN A 10 -17.12 5.52 9.06
C ASN A 10 -15.69 5.56 9.59
N ILE A 11 -15.46 6.47 10.53
CA ILE A 11 -14.16 6.63 11.20
C ILE A 11 -14.27 5.93 12.55
N CYS A 12 -13.31 5.05 12.84
CA CYS A 12 -13.20 4.44 14.15
C CYS A 12 -12.44 5.40 15.07
N GLN A 13 -13.00 5.70 16.19
CA GLN A 13 -12.33 6.42 17.28
C GLN A 13 -11.89 5.38 18.31
N GLU A 14 -10.59 5.27 18.50
CA GLU A 14 -9.99 4.39 19.48
C GLU A 14 -10.13 4.97 20.88
N TYR A 15 -10.36 4.11 21.87
CA TYR A 15 -10.24 4.49 23.27
C TYR A 15 -8.76 4.71 23.62
N PRO A 16 -8.43 5.55 24.64
CA PRO A 16 -7.04 5.86 24.98
C PRO A 16 -6.18 4.64 25.30
N ASP A 17 -6.72 3.64 25.96
CA ASP A 17 -6.05 2.38 26.28
C ASP A 17 -5.74 1.56 25.00
N GLN A 18 -6.69 1.44 24.08
CA GLN A 18 -6.47 0.81 22.79
C GLN A 18 -5.41 1.56 21.98
N GLN A 19 -5.44 2.90 22.00
CA GLN A 19 -4.46 3.72 21.32
C GLN A 19 -3.04 3.45 21.85
N ILE A 20 -2.87 3.35 23.18
CA ILE A 20 -1.58 2.99 23.79
C ILE A 20 -1.10 1.61 23.30
N MET A 21 -1.99 0.63 23.28
CA MET A 21 -1.68 -0.71 22.79
C MET A 21 -1.29 -0.69 21.31
N GLU A 22 -1.96 0.07 20.48
CA GLU A 22 -1.60 0.21 19.07
C GLU A 22 -0.21 0.87 18.87
N TYR A 23 0.15 1.85 19.70
CA TYR A 23 1.50 2.41 19.70
C TYR A 23 2.56 1.35 20.06
N ILE A 24 2.31 0.53 21.08
CA ILE A 24 3.19 -0.59 21.45
C ILE A 24 3.34 -1.58 20.28
N ALA A 25 2.23 -1.91 19.61
CA ALA A 25 2.23 -2.78 18.43
C ALA A 25 3.09 -2.22 17.30
N VAL A 26 2.89 -0.94 16.94
CA VAL A 26 3.66 -0.27 15.88
C VAL A 26 5.14 -0.24 16.22
N TYR A 27 5.50 0.07 17.47
CA TYR A 27 6.88 0.08 17.93
C TYR A 27 7.52 -1.31 17.85
N SER A 28 6.77 -2.34 18.23
CA SER A 28 7.22 -3.73 18.15
C SER A 28 7.38 -4.23 16.70
N LEU A 29 6.72 -3.58 15.73
CA LEU A 29 6.80 -3.88 14.30
C LEU A 29 7.75 -2.96 13.53
N GLU A 30 8.49 -2.06 14.21
CA GLU A 30 9.30 -1.05 13.56
C GLU A 30 10.32 -1.66 12.58
N GLU A 31 11.05 -2.70 13.00
CA GLU A 31 12.01 -3.39 12.15
C GLU A 31 11.35 -4.02 10.91
N LEU A 32 10.16 -4.62 11.08
CA LEU A 32 9.38 -5.15 9.97
C LEU A 32 9.00 -4.05 8.99
N PHE A 33 8.48 -2.94 9.50
CA PHE A 33 8.08 -1.82 8.67
C PHE A 33 9.28 -1.21 7.93
N HIS A 34 10.42 -1.04 8.59
CA HIS A 34 11.66 -0.59 7.93
C HIS A 34 12.10 -1.54 6.80
N ALA A 35 11.99 -2.85 6.99
CA ALA A 35 12.35 -3.84 5.99
C ALA A 35 11.35 -3.93 4.82
N LYS A 36 10.05 -3.68 5.08
CA LYS A 36 8.98 -3.92 4.10
C LYS A 36 8.49 -2.66 3.40
N LEU A 37 8.41 -1.52 4.07
CA LEU A 37 7.93 -0.30 3.44
C LEU A 37 8.92 0.20 2.38
N LEU A 38 8.40 0.57 1.24
CA LEU A 38 9.21 1.03 0.13
C LEU A 38 9.47 2.54 0.20
N PRO A 39 10.61 3.03 -0.31
CA PRO A 39 10.93 4.47 -0.34
C PRO A 39 10.06 5.27 -1.31
N ILE A 40 9.08 4.64 -1.93
CA ILE A 40 8.09 5.22 -2.84
C ILE A 40 6.72 5.42 -2.19
N GLN A 41 6.57 5.05 -0.90
CA GLN A 41 5.36 5.23 -0.09
C GLN A 41 5.52 6.49 0.77
N TYR A 42 4.51 7.37 0.74
CA TYR A 42 4.59 8.70 1.35
C TYR A 42 3.44 9.00 2.32
N GLY A 43 2.33 8.26 2.26
CA GLY A 43 1.16 8.48 3.12
C GLY A 43 1.34 7.88 4.52
N SER A 44 1.03 8.63 5.56
CA SER A 44 1.02 8.17 6.97
C SER A 44 2.32 7.50 7.44
N ILE A 45 3.46 7.95 6.93
CA ILE A 45 4.79 7.45 7.32
C ILE A 45 5.62 8.64 7.83
N PRO A 46 6.18 8.59 9.05
CA PRO A 46 7.01 9.65 9.61
C PRO A 46 8.18 10.02 8.69
N GLY A 47 8.50 11.31 8.59
CA GLY A 47 9.54 11.83 7.70
C GLY A 47 9.21 11.78 6.21
N ARG A 48 8.04 11.26 5.84
CA ARG A 48 7.50 11.23 4.45
C ARG A 48 6.17 11.96 4.43
N GLY A 49 5.77 12.53 3.31
CA GLY A 49 4.51 13.25 3.22
C GLY A 49 4.29 13.81 1.82
N GLN A 50 3.25 14.62 1.64
CA GLN A 50 2.87 15.17 0.35
C GLN A 50 4.02 15.90 -0.36
N LEU A 51 4.79 16.73 0.36
CA LEU A 51 5.92 17.45 -0.22
C LEU A 51 7.04 16.52 -0.69
N ALA A 52 7.32 15.46 0.06
CA ALA A 52 8.32 14.47 -0.34
C ALA A 52 7.84 13.68 -1.57
N GLY A 53 6.56 13.29 -1.61
CA GLY A 53 5.93 12.69 -2.78
C GLY A 53 5.97 13.60 -4.01
N LYS A 54 5.60 14.87 -3.87
CA LYS A 54 5.68 15.87 -4.93
C LYS A 54 7.10 15.99 -5.50
N ARG A 55 8.10 16.16 -4.64
CA ARG A 55 9.52 16.22 -5.05
C ARG A 55 9.98 14.94 -5.77
N LYS A 56 9.41 13.78 -5.42
CA LYS A 56 9.69 12.53 -6.13
C LYS A 56 9.09 12.54 -7.53
N ILE A 57 7.84 12.98 -7.68
CA ILE A 57 7.17 13.13 -8.98
C ILE A 57 7.98 14.08 -9.88
N GLU A 58 8.35 15.26 -9.39
CA GLU A 58 9.16 16.23 -10.13
C GLU A 58 10.48 15.61 -10.62
N ARG A 59 11.16 14.83 -9.76
CA ARG A 59 12.39 14.12 -10.15
C ARG A 59 12.16 13.07 -11.22
N ILE A 60 11.02 12.37 -11.20
CA ILE A 60 10.65 11.40 -12.23
C ILE A 60 10.42 12.12 -13.56
N LEU A 61 9.66 13.21 -13.56
CA LEU A 61 9.32 13.98 -14.77
C LEU A 61 10.54 14.66 -15.41
N ARG A 62 11.54 15.05 -14.62
CA ARG A 62 12.80 15.62 -15.13
C ARG A 62 13.74 14.59 -15.74
N ARG A 63 13.49 13.28 -15.54
CA ARG A 63 14.33 12.24 -16.15
C ARG A 63 14.10 12.17 -17.64
N LYS A 64 15.21 12.06 -18.40
CA LYS A 64 15.15 11.76 -19.83
C LYS A 64 14.80 10.28 -20.02
N PHE A 65 13.67 10.01 -20.65
CA PHE A 65 13.26 8.68 -21.07
C PHE A 65 13.36 8.58 -22.59
N THR A 66 13.66 7.39 -23.09
CA THR A 66 13.62 7.10 -24.54
C THR A 66 12.16 6.94 -24.96
N GLY A 67 11.54 8.05 -25.41
CA GLY A 67 10.14 8.08 -25.82
C GLY A 67 9.20 8.69 -24.78
N ARG A 68 7.92 8.72 -25.13
CA ARG A 68 6.86 9.29 -24.29
C ARG A 68 6.63 8.44 -23.06
N LEU A 69 6.72 9.04 -21.89
CA LEU A 69 6.36 8.43 -20.61
C LEU A 69 4.87 8.67 -20.34
N ASP A 70 4.13 7.60 -20.15
CA ASP A 70 2.72 7.64 -19.77
C ASP A 70 2.58 7.46 -18.25
N VAL A 71 1.52 8.03 -17.70
CA VAL A 71 1.19 8.00 -16.28
C VAL A 71 -0.21 7.46 -16.10
N VAL A 72 -0.37 6.54 -15.15
CA VAL A 72 -1.69 6.04 -14.76
C VAL A 72 -1.87 6.31 -13.28
N LYS A 73 -2.95 7.00 -12.92
CA LYS A 73 -3.39 7.07 -11.53
C LYS A 73 -4.15 5.79 -11.20
N CYS A 74 -3.84 5.22 -10.05
CA CYS A 74 -4.50 4.04 -9.51
C CYS A 74 -5.03 4.34 -8.12
N ASP A 75 -6.13 3.71 -7.77
CA ASP A 75 -6.78 3.79 -6.48
C ASP A 75 -7.15 2.38 -5.99
N ILE A 76 -7.27 2.17 -4.69
CA ILE A 76 -7.76 0.94 -4.10
C ILE A 76 -9.24 1.12 -3.74
N HIS A 77 -10.09 0.27 -4.30
CA HIS A 77 -11.52 0.31 -3.98
C HIS A 77 -11.76 0.01 -2.52
N LYS A 78 -12.44 0.92 -1.79
CA LYS A 78 -12.72 0.78 -0.36
C LYS A 78 -11.47 0.38 0.43
N ALA A 79 -10.37 1.12 0.27
CA ALA A 79 -9.04 0.81 0.73
C ALA A 79 -8.97 0.04 2.08
N TYR A 80 -9.27 0.71 3.20
CA TYR A 80 -9.22 0.08 4.52
C TYR A 80 -10.21 -1.07 4.69
N PRO A 81 -11.52 -0.92 4.34
CA PRO A 81 -12.48 -2.03 4.43
C PRO A 81 -12.19 -3.23 3.55
N SER A 82 -11.36 -3.10 2.51
CA SER A 82 -10.97 -4.25 1.67
C SER A 82 -9.79 -5.05 2.24
N VAL A 83 -9.07 -4.51 3.23
CA VAL A 83 -7.98 -5.22 3.90
C VAL A 83 -8.53 -5.94 5.12
N THR A 84 -8.76 -7.25 4.99
CA THR A 84 -9.24 -8.08 6.10
C THR A 84 -8.16 -8.34 7.13
N VAL A 85 -8.57 -8.50 8.40
CA VAL A 85 -7.67 -8.91 9.51
C VAL A 85 -6.98 -10.23 9.16
N GLU A 86 -7.71 -11.18 8.55
CA GLU A 86 -7.14 -12.45 8.10
C GLU A 86 -5.98 -12.25 7.11
N CYS A 87 -6.17 -11.39 6.10
CA CYS A 87 -5.11 -11.08 5.12
C CYS A 87 -3.86 -10.53 5.81
N VAL A 88 -4.03 -9.56 6.72
CA VAL A 88 -2.93 -8.98 7.50
C VAL A 88 -2.23 -10.04 8.34
N MET A 89 -2.98 -10.84 9.09
CA MET A 89 -2.42 -11.89 9.95
C MET A 89 -1.67 -12.95 9.16
N ASN A 90 -2.14 -13.33 7.99
CA ASN A 90 -1.45 -14.28 7.10
C ASN A 90 -0.11 -13.71 6.63
N LEU A 91 -0.05 -12.42 6.29
CA LEU A 91 1.20 -11.74 5.92
C LEU A 91 2.16 -11.64 7.12
N LEU A 92 1.67 -11.26 8.30
CA LEU A 92 2.47 -11.16 9.53
C LEU A 92 3.01 -12.53 9.95
N LYS A 93 2.18 -13.58 9.95
CA LYS A 93 2.61 -14.96 10.24
C LYS A 93 3.71 -15.43 9.31
N ARG A 94 3.67 -15.05 8.04
CA ARG A 94 4.71 -15.37 7.08
C ARG A 94 6.02 -14.65 7.37
N ASP A 95 5.95 -13.36 7.72
CA ASP A 95 7.13 -12.51 7.85
C ASP A 95 7.79 -12.57 9.24
N ILE A 96 6.98 -12.68 10.29
CA ILE A 96 7.45 -12.67 11.69
C ILE A 96 6.89 -13.83 12.54
N GLY A 97 6.41 -14.90 11.91
CA GLY A 97 5.71 -16.03 12.59
C GLY A 97 6.55 -16.77 13.63
N LYS A 98 7.86 -16.54 13.70
CA LYS A 98 8.71 -17.05 14.78
C LYS A 98 8.41 -16.36 16.12
N ASN A 99 7.97 -15.10 16.11
CA ASN A 99 7.57 -14.35 17.29
C ASN A 99 6.09 -14.61 17.61
N LYS A 100 5.81 -15.76 18.22
CA LYS A 100 4.43 -16.21 18.53
C LYS A 100 3.70 -15.24 19.47
N VAL A 101 4.42 -14.64 20.42
CA VAL A 101 3.85 -13.69 21.38
C VAL A 101 3.35 -12.44 20.66
N LEU A 102 4.16 -11.88 19.78
CA LEU A 102 3.77 -10.71 19.00
C LEU A 102 2.61 -11.02 18.06
N ILE A 103 2.62 -12.18 17.39
CA ILE A 103 1.51 -12.61 16.53
C ILE A 103 0.21 -12.76 17.33
N TRP A 104 0.26 -13.36 18.53
CA TRP A 104 -0.90 -13.47 19.42
C TRP A 104 -1.41 -12.07 19.84
N TYR A 105 -0.49 -11.19 20.27
CA TYR A 105 -0.83 -9.82 20.68
C TYR A 105 -1.51 -9.03 19.57
N LEU A 106 -0.97 -9.07 18.35
CA LEU A 106 -1.54 -8.40 17.19
C LEU A 106 -2.92 -8.98 16.82
N GLY A 107 -3.10 -10.30 16.94
CA GLY A 107 -4.39 -10.95 16.71
C GLY A 107 -5.44 -10.45 17.71
N ALA A 108 -5.14 -10.52 19.01
CA ALA A 108 -6.04 -10.05 20.06
C ALA A 108 -6.41 -8.55 19.92
N LEU A 109 -5.46 -7.73 19.50
CA LEU A 109 -5.70 -6.29 19.27
C LEU A 109 -6.64 -6.06 18.09
N MET A 110 -6.46 -6.79 16.99
CA MET A 110 -7.27 -6.65 15.77
C MET A 110 -8.64 -7.36 15.85
N GLU A 111 -8.87 -8.27 16.81
CA GLU A 111 -10.18 -8.86 17.07
C GLU A 111 -11.22 -7.80 17.46
N ASN A 112 -10.77 -6.67 18.01
CA ASN A 112 -11.65 -5.55 18.37
C ASN A 112 -11.99 -4.64 17.17
N TYR A 113 -11.44 -4.88 15.98
CA TYR A 113 -11.75 -4.05 14.83
C TYR A 113 -13.15 -4.36 14.28
N PRO A 114 -13.99 -3.35 14.07
CA PRO A 114 -15.34 -3.55 13.55
C PRO A 114 -15.29 -4.13 12.13
N GLY A 115 -16.05 -5.19 11.88
CA GLY A 115 -16.22 -5.79 10.56
C GLY A 115 -15.03 -6.63 10.07
N GLU A 116 -14.15 -7.07 10.97
CA GLU A 116 -13.01 -7.95 10.66
C GLU A 116 -12.06 -7.41 9.57
N HIS A 117 -11.97 -6.07 9.43
CA HIS A 117 -11.12 -5.39 8.48
C HIS A 117 -10.43 -4.19 9.11
N LEU A 118 -9.44 -3.61 8.44
CA LEU A 118 -8.80 -2.40 8.92
C LEU A 118 -9.81 -1.25 8.99
N CYS A 119 -9.74 -0.47 10.08
CA CYS A 119 -10.58 0.69 10.29
C CYS A 119 -9.87 2.01 9.89
N ILE A 120 -10.66 2.97 9.41
CA ILE A 120 -10.18 4.31 9.11
C ILE A 120 -10.06 5.09 10.42
N GLY A 121 -8.91 5.70 10.67
CA GLY A 121 -8.67 6.56 11.83
C GLY A 121 -7.72 5.97 12.87
N GLY A 122 -7.50 4.64 12.86
CA GLY A 122 -6.59 3.97 13.78
C GLY A 122 -5.11 4.19 13.44
N TYR A 123 -4.26 4.18 14.47
CA TYR A 123 -2.83 4.35 14.31
C TYR A 123 -2.18 3.10 13.69
N LEU A 124 -2.38 1.94 14.29
CA LEU A 124 -1.89 0.65 13.76
C LEU A 124 -2.49 0.31 12.39
N PRO A 125 -3.81 0.48 12.12
CA PRO A 125 -4.39 0.26 10.80
C PRO A 125 -3.69 1.02 9.68
N SER A 126 -3.25 2.26 9.91
CA SER A 126 -2.56 3.05 8.88
C SER A 126 -1.20 2.47 8.50
N TRP A 127 -0.45 1.93 9.46
CA TRP A 127 0.81 1.25 9.23
C TRP A 127 0.61 -0.10 8.54
N LEU A 128 -0.37 -0.88 8.99
CA LEU A 128 -0.71 -2.17 8.40
C LEU A 128 -1.20 -2.03 6.95
N PHE A 129 -1.99 -0.99 6.66
CA PHE A 129 -2.38 -0.69 5.29
C PHE A 129 -1.16 -0.43 4.39
N ASN A 130 -0.24 0.43 4.82
CA ASN A 130 1.01 0.66 4.08
C ASN A 130 1.84 -0.61 3.92
N TYR A 131 1.88 -1.47 4.95
CA TYR A 131 2.56 -2.76 4.90
C TYR A 131 1.95 -3.67 3.83
N VAL A 132 0.63 -3.82 3.78
CA VAL A 132 -0.07 -4.59 2.74
C VAL A 132 0.15 -3.98 1.37
N MET A 133 0.05 -2.66 1.22
CA MET A 133 0.34 -1.96 -0.03
C MET A 133 1.76 -2.21 -0.53
N SER A 134 2.74 -2.39 0.37
CA SER A 134 4.11 -2.68 -0.04
C SER A 134 4.21 -3.94 -0.91
N TYR A 135 3.35 -4.93 -0.73
CA TYR A 135 3.29 -6.14 -1.57
C TYR A 135 2.76 -5.86 -2.96
N VAL A 136 1.69 -5.05 -3.07
CA VAL A 136 1.15 -4.62 -4.38
C VAL A 136 2.22 -3.88 -5.17
N LEU A 137 2.89 -2.94 -4.52
CA LEU A 137 3.93 -2.11 -5.14
C LEU A 137 5.16 -2.94 -5.53
N ARG A 138 5.59 -3.89 -4.69
CA ARG A 138 6.68 -4.82 -5.01
C ARG A 138 6.33 -5.70 -6.18
N TYR A 139 5.09 -6.22 -6.22
CA TYR A 139 4.63 -7.01 -7.36
C TYR A 139 4.70 -6.20 -8.66
N LEU A 140 4.17 -4.98 -8.69
CA LEU A 140 4.27 -4.08 -9.84
C LEU A 140 5.72 -3.83 -10.27
N LEU A 141 6.61 -3.55 -9.33
CA LEU A 141 8.04 -3.31 -9.60
C LEU A 141 8.79 -4.57 -10.06
N SER A 142 8.31 -5.75 -9.70
CA SER A 142 8.92 -7.02 -10.12
C SER A 142 8.62 -7.36 -11.58
N LEU A 143 7.50 -6.86 -12.13
CA LEU A 143 7.05 -7.20 -13.47
C LEU A 143 8.06 -6.77 -14.54
N SER A 144 8.48 -7.73 -15.32
CA SER A 144 9.39 -7.54 -16.46
C SER A 144 8.86 -8.23 -17.72
N GLN A 145 9.32 -7.76 -18.85
CA GLN A 145 9.04 -8.36 -20.15
C GLN A 145 10.37 -8.70 -20.83
N SER A 146 10.48 -9.93 -21.33
CA SER A 146 11.60 -10.33 -22.20
C SER A 146 11.27 -10.00 -23.65
N ARG A 147 12.18 -9.32 -24.35
CA ARG A 147 12.10 -9.07 -25.78
C ARG A 147 13.49 -9.28 -26.38
N ARG A 148 13.61 -10.19 -27.31
CA ARG A 148 14.89 -10.56 -27.97
C ARG A 148 16.02 -10.84 -26.96
N GLY A 149 15.71 -11.62 -25.91
CA GLY A 149 16.68 -11.96 -24.85
C GLY A 149 16.94 -10.87 -23.80
N VAL A 150 16.45 -9.66 -24.01
CA VAL A 150 16.64 -8.54 -23.06
C VAL A 150 15.45 -8.42 -22.13
N GLN A 151 15.71 -8.46 -20.81
CA GLN A 151 14.70 -8.24 -19.78
C GLN A 151 14.54 -6.74 -19.51
N THR A 152 13.34 -6.23 -19.69
CA THR A 152 13.01 -4.83 -19.39
C THR A 152 11.88 -4.74 -18.37
N LYS A 153 12.04 -3.84 -17.37
CA LYS A 153 10.99 -3.54 -16.40
C LYS A 153 9.78 -2.91 -17.08
N MET A 154 8.59 -3.44 -16.81
CA MET A 154 7.33 -2.93 -17.36
C MET A 154 6.94 -1.59 -16.73
N VAL A 155 7.26 -1.41 -15.43
CA VAL A 155 7.03 -0.19 -14.67
C VAL A 155 8.36 0.53 -14.49
N LYS A 156 8.39 1.83 -14.80
CA LYS A 156 9.60 2.67 -14.70
C LYS A 156 9.73 3.38 -13.36
N ALA A 157 8.60 3.80 -12.79
CA ALA A 157 8.54 4.41 -11.47
C ALA A 157 7.13 4.25 -10.88
N ILE A 158 7.03 4.36 -9.55
CA ILE A 158 5.78 4.45 -8.80
C ILE A 158 5.96 5.52 -7.73
N VAL A 159 4.87 6.25 -7.45
CA VAL A 159 4.73 7.11 -6.28
C VAL A 159 3.41 6.77 -5.63
N CYS A 160 3.43 6.42 -4.35
CA CYS A 160 2.26 5.97 -3.60
C CYS A 160 2.01 6.89 -2.40
N TYR A 161 0.78 7.31 -2.22
CA TYR A 161 0.31 8.06 -1.06
C TYR A 161 -0.93 7.36 -0.49
N ALA A 162 -0.72 6.52 0.52
CA ALA A 162 -1.72 5.61 1.07
C ALA A 162 -2.34 4.71 -0.02
N ASP A 163 -3.62 4.87 -0.32
CA ASP A 163 -4.40 4.13 -1.32
C ASP A 163 -4.23 4.69 -2.75
N ASP A 164 -3.92 5.97 -2.86
CA ASP A 164 -3.64 6.64 -4.14
C ASP A 164 -2.21 6.38 -4.61
N PHE A 165 -2.02 5.87 -5.81
CA PHE A 165 -0.68 5.74 -6.37
C PHE A 165 -0.63 5.98 -7.87
N THR A 166 0.49 6.51 -8.34
CA THR A 166 0.75 6.77 -9.75
C THR A 166 1.83 5.84 -10.27
N VAL A 167 1.58 5.24 -11.44
CA VAL A 167 2.50 4.31 -12.10
C VAL A 167 2.97 4.91 -13.41
N TYR A 168 4.27 4.91 -13.61
CA TYR A 168 4.94 5.53 -14.77
C TYR A 168 5.58 4.45 -15.65
N GLY A 169 5.41 4.57 -16.95
CA GLY A 169 6.01 3.63 -17.92
C GLY A 169 5.49 3.87 -19.33
N TYR A 170 5.70 2.93 -20.23
CA TYR A 170 5.18 2.98 -21.59
C TYR A 170 3.79 2.35 -21.64
N PHE A 171 2.84 2.99 -22.35
CA PHE A 171 1.43 2.63 -22.38
C PHE A 171 1.17 1.12 -22.51
N SER A 172 1.74 0.48 -23.53
CA SER A 172 1.53 -0.95 -23.78
C SER A 172 2.05 -1.86 -22.66
N GLN A 173 3.12 -1.43 -21.97
CA GLN A 173 3.69 -2.16 -20.83
C GLN A 173 2.88 -1.92 -19.56
N LEU A 174 2.45 -0.65 -19.32
CA LEU A 174 1.62 -0.28 -18.17
C LEU A 174 0.28 -1.03 -18.21
N THR A 175 -0.39 -1.07 -19.35
CA THR A 175 -1.67 -1.78 -19.51
C THR A 175 -1.54 -3.26 -19.10
N LYS A 176 -0.48 -3.92 -19.56
CA LYS A 176 -0.21 -5.33 -19.22
C LYS A 176 0.15 -5.49 -17.73
N ALA A 177 0.99 -4.59 -17.21
CA ALA A 177 1.42 -4.63 -15.81
C ALA A 177 0.23 -4.43 -14.86
N LEU A 178 -0.61 -3.44 -15.12
CA LEU A 178 -1.78 -3.15 -14.30
C LEU A 178 -2.81 -4.28 -14.34
N LYS A 179 -3.10 -4.87 -15.53
CA LYS A 179 -3.97 -6.06 -15.62
C LYS A 179 -3.45 -7.23 -14.77
N LYS A 180 -2.13 -7.48 -14.78
CA LYS A 180 -1.53 -8.52 -13.93
C LYS A 180 -1.63 -8.16 -12.45
N ALA A 181 -1.33 -6.91 -12.09
CA ALA A 181 -1.37 -6.45 -10.71
C ALA A 181 -2.80 -6.48 -10.13
N THR A 182 -3.81 -6.00 -10.87
CA THR A 182 -5.21 -6.07 -10.45
C THR A 182 -5.66 -7.51 -10.20
N ARG A 183 -5.30 -8.43 -11.10
CA ARG A 183 -5.66 -9.86 -10.91
C ARG A 183 -4.95 -10.44 -9.70
N TRP A 184 -3.66 -10.21 -9.58
CA TRP A 184 -2.85 -10.74 -8.49
C TRP A 184 -3.27 -10.15 -7.12
N SER A 185 -3.45 -8.84 -7.01
CA SER A 185 -3.87 -8.20 -5.76
C SER A 185 -5.23 -8.70 -5.30
N LYS A 186 -6.17 -8.89 -6.22
CA LYS A 186 -7.51 -9.42 -5.92
C LYS A 186 -7.46 -10.87 -5.44
N SER A 187 -6.70 -11.73 -6.13
CA SER A 187 -6.62 -13.16 -5.76
C SER A 187 -5.77 -13.43 -4.52
N THR A 188 -4.76 -12.59 -4.23
CA THR A 188 -3.79 -12.85 -3.16
C THR A 188 -4.05 -12.04 -1.89
N LEU A 189 -4.57 -10.82 -2.05
CA LEU A 189 -4.75 -9.86 -0.95
C LEU A 189 -6.20 -9.41 -0.78
N GLY A 190 -7.11 -9.81 -1.66
CA GLY A 190 -8.49 -9.32 -1.68
C GLY A 190 -8.66 -7.88 -2.18
N LEU A 191 -7.57 -7.22 -2.61
CA LEU A 191 -7.56 -5.81 -2.98
C LEU A 191 -7.96 -5.59 -4.44
N ASP A 192 -8.91 -4.71 -4.67
CA ASP A 192 -9.35 -4.32 -6.02
C ASP A 192 -8.68 -3.01 -6.44
N VAL A 193 -7.64 -3.15 -7.27
CA VAL A 193 -6.91 -2.01 -7.84
C VAL A 193 -7.68 -1.44 -9.02
N LYS A 194 -8.02 -0.17 -8.97
CA LYS A 194 -8.71 0.58 -10.02
C LYS A 194 -7.74 1.52 -10.75
N PRO A 195 -7.27 1.17 -11.95
CA PRO A 195 -6.51 2.11 -12.76
C PRO A 195 -7.45 3.12 -13.41
N ALA A 196 -7.20 4.41 -13.18
CA ALA A 196 -7.83 5.51 -13.88
C ALA A 196 -6.88 6.01 -14.98
N TRP A 197 -7.25 5.80 -16.23
CA TRP A 197 -6.54 6.35 -17.40
C TRP A 197 -6.99 7.79 -17.60
N GLN A 198 -6.06 8.71 -17.61
CA GLN A 198 -6.26 10.12 -17.98
C GLN A 198 -5.53 10.43 -19.27
#